data_d93e8b2adf3ed6e8c49a7bc922562df4
#
_entry.id   d93e8b2adf3ed6e8c49a7bc922562df4
#
_cell.length_a   1.000
_cell.length_b   1.000
_cell.length_c   1.000
_cell.angle_alpha   90.00
_cell.angle_beta   90.00
_cell.angle_gamma   90.00
#
_symmetry.space_group_name_H-M   'P 1'
#
loop_
_entity.id
_entity.type
_entity.pdbx_description
1 polymer ?
#
loop_
_entity_poly.entity_id
_entity_poly.type
_entity_poly.pdbx_seq_one_letter_code
_entity_poly.pdbx_strand_id
1 'polypeptide(L)'
;MKTVTLFQSRVYAALRRVPAGRVLTYGALARLVGCGSAQAVGQALRRNPFAPAVPCHRVIAADLTLGGFQGRRGGAALARKRALLAREGVRFDAAGRLAEPGRVFASGR
;
A
#
# COMPACT_ATOMS: atom_id res chain seq x y z
N MET A 1 -19.54 -11.42 10.90
CA MET A 1 -19.07 -11.29 9.52
C MET A 1 -18.82 -9.83 9.16
N LYS A 2 -17.69 -9.54 8.57
CA LYS A 2 -17.37 -8.16 8.21
C LYS A 2 -17.94 -7.81 6.85
N THR A 3 -18.57 -6.65 6.79
CA THR A 3 -19.11 -6.14 5.54
C THR A 3 -18.09 -5.24 4.86
N VAL A 4 -17.84 -5.48 3.58
CA VAL A 4 -16.93 -4.69 2.78
C VAL A 4 -17.76 -3.83 1.83
N THR A 5 -17.51 -2.52 1.84
CA THR A 5 -18.24 -1.60 0.96
C THR A 5 -17.79 -1.80 -0.49
N LEU A 6 -18.60 -1.29 -1.42
CA LEU A 6 -18.23 -1.34 -2.83
C LEU A 6 -16.92 -0.61 -3.10
N PHE A 7 -16.72 0.54 -2.46
CA PHE A 7 -15.47 1.28 -2.60
C PHE A 7 -14.28 0.46 -2.08
N GLN A 8 -14.43 -0.14 -0.89
CA GLN A 8 -13.39 -0.99 -0.33
C GLN A 8 -13.06 -2.15 -1.26
N SER A 9 -14.09 -2.80 -1.84
CA SER A 9 -13.88 -3.89 -2.79
C SER A 9 -13.06 -3.44 -3.99
N ARG A 10 -13.31 -2.25 -4.50
CA ARG A 10 -12.55 -1.71 -5.63
C ARG A 10 -11.08 -1.49 -5.26
N VAL A 11 -10.85 -0.94 -4.08
CA VAL A 11 -9.49 -0.70 -3.60
C VAL A 11 -8.74 -2.03 -3.46
N TYR A 12 -9.38 -3.02 -2.85
CA TYR A 12 -8.75 -4.31 -2.63
C TYR A 12 -8.47 -5.05 -3.95
N ALA A 13 -9.40 -4.98 -4.89
CA ALA A 13 -9.22 -5.61 -6.20
C ALA A 13 -8.05 -4.99 -6.96
N ALA A 14 -7.95 -3.66 -6.93
CA ALA A 14 -6.84 -2.96 -7.58
C ALA A 14 -5.50 -3.34 -6.93
N LEU A 15 -5.49 -3.41 -5.60
CA LEU A 15 -4.27 -3.71 -4.87
C LEU A 15 -3.78 -5.14 -5.11
N ARG A 16 -4.69 -6.08 -5.32
CA ARG A 16 -4.32 -7.46 -5.64
C ARG A 16 -3.53 -7.59 -6.93
N ARG A 17 -3.61 -6.59 -7.81
CA ARG A 17 -2.88 -6.59 -9.07
C ARG A 17 -1.43 -6.18 -8.90
N VAL A 18 -1.07 -5.63 -7.76
CA VAL A 18 0.30 -5.20 -7.49
C VAL A 18 1.13 -6.42 -7.05
N PRO A 19 2.10 -6.85 -7.85
CA PRO A 19 2.85 -8.06 -7.52
C PRO A 19 3.87 -7.83 -6.41
N ALA A 20 4.34 -8.91 -5.82
CA ALA A 20 5.43 -8.85 -4.87
C ALA A 20 6.65 -8.19 -5.52
N GLY A 21 7.34 -7.35 -4.80
CA GLY A 21 8.48 -6.62 -5.32
C GLY A 21 8.13 -5.26 -5.92
N ARG A 22 6.84 -4.93 -5.96
CA ARG A 22 6.38 -3.63 -6.44
C ARG A 22 5.59 -2.91 -5.36
N VAL A 23 5.58 -1.60 -5.43
CA VAL A 23 4.82 -0.75 -4.51
C VAL A 23 4.09 0.31 -5.31
N LEU A 24 3.08 0.94 -4.70
CA LEU A 24 2.46 2.12 -5.29
C LEU A 24 2.08 3.08 -4.17
N THR A 25 1.88 4.34 -4.53
CA THR A 25 1.50 5.35 -3.55
C THR A 25 -0.01 5.33 -3.33
N TYR A 26 -0.44 5.89 -2.20
CA TYR A 26 -1.87 6.04 -1.92
C TYR A 26 -2.56 6.82 -3.02
N GLY A 27 -1.91 7.88 -3.52
CA GLY A 27 -2.50 8.68 -4.60
C GLY A 27 -2.63 7.91 -5.91
N ALA A 28 -1.64 7.07 -6.23
CA ALA A 28 -1.71 6.25 -7.42
C ALA A 28 -2.85 5.24 -7.32
N LEU A 29 -3.01 4.62 -6.15
CA LEU A 29 -4.11 3.68 -5.94
C LEU A 29 -5.47 4.39 -6.04
N ALA A 30 -5.56 5.60 -5.49
CA ALA A 30 -6.78 6.40 -5.60
C ALA A 30 -7.14 6.65 -7.08
N ARG A 31 -6.17 6.99 -7.89
CA ARG A 31 -6.41 7.19 -9.33
C ARG A 31 -6.85 5.91 -10.03
N LEU A 32 -6.29 4.78 -9.63
CA LEU A 32 -6.67 3.49 -10.20
C LEU A 32 -8.14 3.17 -10.00
N VAL A 33 -8.68 3.53 -8.85
CA VAL A 33 -10.08 3.23 -8.53
C VAL A 33 -11.02 4.39 -8.87
N GLY A 34 -10.51 5.41 -9.55
CA GLY A 34 -11.32 6.54 -9.96
C GLY A 34 -11.72 7.46 -8.80
N CYS A 35 -10.94 7.46 -7.73
CA CYS A 35 -11.21 8.27 -6.55
C CYS A 35 -10.16 9.37 -6.45
N GLY A 36 -10.59 10.57 -6.13
CA GLY A 36 -9.68 11.70 -5.98
C GLY A 36 -9.07 11.85 -4.60
N SER A 37 -9.21 10.84 -3.74
CA SER A 37 -8.80 10.98 -2.34
C SER A 37 -7.90 9.85 -1.88
N ALA A 38 -6.62 10.17 -1.70
CA ALA A 38 -5.67 9.25 -1.09
C ALA A 38 -6.08 8.90 0.35
N GLN A 39 -6.70 9.85 1.04
CA GLN A 39 -7.18 9.63 2.40
C GLN A 39 -8.27 8.56 2.45
N ALA A 40 -9.21 8.58 1.51
CA ALA A 40 -10.27 7.57 1.45
C ALA A 40 -9.67 6.18 1.20
N VAL A 41 -8.66 6.09 0.35
CA VAL A 41 -7.94 4.84 0.11
C VAL A 41 -7.28 4.37 1.40
N GLY A 42 -6.62 5.27 2.13
CA GLY A 42 -5.98 4.94 3.39
C GLY A 42 -6.96 4.36 4.40
N GLN A 43 -8.16 4.92 4.48
CA GLN A 43 -9.21 4.41 5.36
C GLN A 43 -9.65 2.99 4.95
N ALA A 44 -9.77 2.74 3.64
CA ALA A 44 -10.13 1.41 3.17
C ALA A 44 -9.04 0.38 3.52
N LEU A 45 -7.78 0.75 3.36
CA LEU A 45 -6.66 -0.13 3.69
C LEU A 45 -6.59 -0.42 5.19
N ARG A 46 -6.86 0.58 5.99
CA ARG A 46 -6.89 0.42 7.44
C ARG A 46 -7.88 -0.65 7.88
N ARG A 47 -8.97 -0.81 7.14
CA ARG A 47 -10.05 -1.75 7.46
C ARG A 47 -9.93 -3.06 6.70
N ASN A 48 -8.82 -3.31 6.01
CA ASN A 48 -8.62 -4.50 5.20
C ASN A 48 -8.73 -5.78 6.04
N PRO A 49 -9.78 -6.60 5.82
CA PRO A 49 -9.93 -7.85 6.56
C PRO A 49 -9.24 -9.04 5.87
N PHE A 50 -8.59 -8.80 4.73
CA PHE A 50 -8.04 -9.86 3.88
C PHE A 50 -6.52 -9.89 3.85
N ALA A 51 -5.85 -9.20 4.78
CA ALA A 51 -4.39 -9.21 4.80
C ALA A 51 -3.89 -10.60 5.17
N PRO A 52 -2.80 -11.09 4.57
CA PRO A 52 -2.00 -10.43 3.54
C PRO A 52 -2.41 -10.72 2.10
N ALA A 53 -3.53 -11.45 1.87
CA ALA A 53 -4.01 -11.75 0.51
C ALA A 53 -4.25 -10.45 -0.28
N VAL A 54 -4.81 -9.43 0.39
CA VAL A 54 -4.82 -8.08 -0.15
C VAL A 54 -3.59 -7.38 0.44
N PRO A 55 -2.55 -7.12 -0.38
CA PRO A 55 -1.24 -6.74 0.14
C PRO A 55 -1.15 -5.25 0.47
N CYS A 56 -1.83 -4.82 1.52
CA CYS A 56 -1.85 -3.42 1.92
C CYS A 56 -0.47 -2.88 2.30
N HIS A 57 0.49 -3.76 2.61
CA HIS A 57 1.85 -3.34 2.89
C HIS A 57 2.58 -2.79 1.64
N ARG A 58 2.04 -3.01 0.44
CA ARG A 58 2.64 -2.52 -0.80
C ARG A 58 2.23 -1.10 -1.16
N VAL A 59 1.47 -0.43 -0.30
CA VAL A 59 1.08 0.97 -0.51
C VAL A 59 1.94 1.86 0.38
N ILE A 60 2.60 2.84 -0.24
CA ILE A 60 3.54 3.72 0.44
C ILE A 60 3.15 5.18 0.25
N ALA A 61 3.82 6.08 0.97
CA ALA A 61 3.53 7.51 0.93
C ALA A 61 3.98 8.15 -0.40
N ALA A 62 3.41 9.30 -0.71
CA ALA A 62 3.69 10.01 -1.95
C ALA A 62 5.16 10.40 -2.10
N ASP A 63 5.85 10.64 -1.00
CA ASP A 63 7.28 10.96 -1.02
C ASP A 63 8.16 9.71 -1.04
N LEU A 64 7.55 8.53 -1.26
CA LEU A 64 8.21 7.23 -1.34
C LEU A 64 8.80 6.75 -0.02
N THR A 65 8.32 7.28 1.10
CA THR A 65 8.61 6.71 2.42
C THR A 65 7.53 5.66 2.74
N LEU A 66 7.76 4.88 3.80
CA LEU A 66 6.84 3.79 4.17
C LEU A 66 5.40 4.23 4.39
N GLY A 67 5.18 5.43 4.95
CA GLY A 67 3.85 5.84 5.35
C GLY A 67 3.34 5.03 6.54
N GLY A 68 2.04 5.00 6.74
CA GLY A 68 1.43 4.24 7.83
C GLY A 68 1.17 2.79 7.47
N PHE A 69 0.78 2.00 8.47
CA PHE A 69 0.41 0.61 8.28
C PHE A 69 -0.64 0.22 9.31
N GLN A 70 -1.75 -0.34 8.83
CA GLN A 70 -2.85 -0.77 9.68
C GLN A 70 -3.34 0.33 10.62
N GLY A 71 -3.38 1.58 10.12
CA GLY A 71 -3.82 2.73 10.89
C GLY A 71 -2.78 3.29 11.85
N ARG A 72 -1.55 2.78 11.83
CA ARG A 72 -0.49 3.22 12.73
C ARG A 72 0.65 3.84 11.95
N ARG A 73 1.38 4.75 12.60
CA ARG A 73 2.47 5.49 11.95
C ARG A 73 3.82 5.29 12.61
N GLY A 74 3.96 4.26 13.42
CA GLY A 74 5.25 4.00 14.06
C GLY A 74 5.28 2.67 14.76
N GLY A 75 6.40 2.42 15.43
CA GLY A 75 6.58 1.25 16.27
C GLY A 75 6.55 -0.06 15.50
N ALA A 76 5.95 -1.07 16.15
CA ALA A 76 5.95 -2.44 15.62
C ALA A 76 5.23 -2.56 14.29
N ALA A 77 4.20 -1.73 14.04
CA ALA A 77 3.45 -1.80 12.78
C ALA A 77 4.33 -1.44 11.59
N LEU A 78 5.11 -0.37 11.68
CA LEU A 78 6.02 0.02 10.60
C LEU A 78 7.17 -0.96 10.45
N ALA A 79 7.67 -1.51 11.55
CA ALA A 79 8.71 -2.53 11.48
C ALA A 79 8.21 -3.76 10.73
N ARG A 80 6.95 -4.15 10.96
CA ARG A 80 6.34 -5.27 10.24
C ARG A 80 6.20 -4.96 8.75
N LYS A 81 5.74 -3.75 8.42
CA LYS A 81 5.59 -3.34 7.03
C LYS A 81 6.93 -3.39 6.31
N ARG A 82 7.97 -2.84 6.93
CA ARG A 82 9.32 -2.85 6.36
C ARG A 82 9.82 -4.28 6.15
N ALA A 83 9.58 -5.16 7.12
CA ALA A 83 10.00 -6.56 7.02
C ALA A 83 9.27 -7.29 5.89
N LEU A 84 7.97 -7.09 5.74
CA LEU A 84 7.19 -7.69 4.66
C LEU A 84 7.72 -7.25 3.30
N LEU A 85 8.00 -5.95 3.15
CA LEU A 85 8.54 -5.42 1.90
C LEU A 85 9.96 -5.93 1.63
N ALA A 86 10.78 -6.05 2.67
CA ALA A 86 12.14 -6.57 2.52
C ALA A 86 12.14 -8.01 2.00
N ARG A 87 11.19 -8.82 2.44
CA ARG A 87 11.04 -10.18 1.94
C ARG A 87 10.75 -10.22 0.44
N GLU A 88 10.15 -9.17 -0.07
CA GLU A 88 9.82 -9.04 -1.49
C GLU A 88 10.91 -8.31 -2.28
N GLY A 89 12.03 -8.01 -1.63
CA GLY A 89 13.14 -7.33 -2.28
C GLY A 89 13.03 -5.81 -2.30
N VAL A 90 12.05 -5.24 -1.59
CA VAL A 90 11.82 -3.79 -1.55
C VAL A 90 12.52 -3.21 -0.34
N ARG A 91 13.45 -2.29 -0.59
CA ARG A 91 14.28 -1.70 0.46
C ARG A 91 14.16 -0.19 0.49
N PHE A 92 14.47 0.39 1.64
CA PHE A 92 14.44 1.83 1.85
C PHE A 92 15.83 2.29 2.26
N ASP A 93 16.21 3.48 1.81
CA ASP A 93 17.53 4.02 2.08
C ASP A 93 17.63 4.62 3.50
N ALA A 94 18.79 5.20 3.82
CA ALA A 94 19.03 5.77 5.15
C ALA A 94 18.07 6.93 5.47
N ALA A 95 17.55 7.60 4.45
CA ALA A 95 16.58 8.68 4.63
C ALA A 95 15.15 8.15 4.75
N GLY A 96 14.95 6.83 4.62
CA GLY A 96 13.62 6.22 4.72
C GLY A 96 12.83 6.23 3.43
N ARG A 97 13.47 6.55 2.30
CA ARG A 97 12.81 6.57 1.00
C ARG A 97 13.12 5.30 0.22
N LEU A 98 12.19 4.96 -0.68
CA LEU A 98 12.36 3.79 -1.55
C LEU A 98 13.71 3.86 -2.27
N ALA A 99 14.53 2.83 -2.08
CA ALA A 99 15.88 2.80 -2.62
C ALA A 99 15.90 2.64 -4.14
N GLU A 100 14.91 1.91 -4.67
CA GLU A 100 14.82 1.63 -6.10
C GLU A 100 13.49 2.16 -6.66
N PRO A 101 13.46 3.41 -7.14
CA PRO A 101 12.21 4.00 -7.64
C PRO A 101 11.55 3.21 -8.76
N GLY A 102 12.32 2.40 -9.48
CA GLY A 102 11.77 1.55 -10.55
C GLY A 102 10.83 0.47 -10.04
N ARG A 103 10.75 0.25 -8.73
CA ARG A 103 9.82 -0.71 -8.15
C ARG A 103 8.41 -0.15 -7.99
N VAL A 104 8.18 1.09 -8.35
CA VAL A 104 6.83 1.66 -8.33
C VAL A 104 6.01 1.00 -9.45
N PHE A 105 4.87 0.43 -9.06
CA PHE A 105 3.98 -0.25 -9.99
C PHE A 105 3.32 0.76 -10.92
N ALA A 106 3.45 0.53 -12.23
CA ALA A 106 2.77 1.33 -13.24
C ALA A 106 1.61 0.52 -13.79
N SER A 107 0.41 0.96 -13.47
CA SER A 107 -0.80 0.26 -13.89
C SER A 107 -1.29 0.75 -15.23
N GLY A 108 -2.19 -0.01 -15.84
CA GLY A 108 -2.94 0.45 -16.98
C GLY A 108 -2.20 0.42 -18.29
N ARG A 109 -1.15 -0.29 -18.36
CA ARG A 109 -0.37 -0.42 -19.59
C ARG A 109 -0.54 -1.77 -20.19
#